data_53b50519417a3ebf849661bb21c6b49f
#
_entry.id   53b50519417a3ebf849661bb21c6b49f
#
_cell.length_a   1.000
_cell.length_b   1.000
_cell.length_c   1.000
_cell.angle_alpha   90.00
_cell.angle_beta   90.00
_cell.angle_gamma   90.00
#
_symmetry.space_group_name_H-M   'P 1'
#
loop_
_entity.id
_entity.type
_entity.pdbx_description
1 polymer ?
#
loop_
_entity_poly.entity_id
_entity_poly.type
_entity_poly.pdbx_seq_one_letter_code
_entity_poly.pdbx_strand_id
1 'polypeptide(L)'
;MRYLRTFRWHSPLVLTLVVAGLSLPGAGPAAAADACAPLINPIACENSKPGTPKATWDVSGLGSAALQGFPTQISVNVGETVNFKIDSSATSYRVDIYRMGYYGGNGARLITSVNPAGRQSQPGCLSQASTGLVDCGNWAVSASWPVPSTAVSGIYFARLVRTDGTSGASHIPFVVRDDSSHSGVVFQTSDSTWQAYNQYGGNSLYVGSPAGRAYKVSYKARC
;
A
#
# COMPACT_ATOMS: atom_id res chain seq x y z
N MET A 1 1.03 73.88 71.86
CA MET A 1 1.46 74.56 70.60
C MET A 1 1.26 73.57 69.45
N ARG A 2 0.32 73.89 68.54
CA ARG A 2 -0.03 73.04 67.44
C ARG A 2 0.72 73.52 66.21
N TYR A 3 1.47 72.62 65.54
CA TYR A 3 2.06 72.84 64.23
C TYR A 3 1.23 72.17 63.17
N LEU A 4 0.61 72.95 62.32
CA LEU A 4 -0.07 72.51 61.09
C LEU A 4 0.98 72.35 59.98
N ARG A 5 1.15 71.15 59.45
CA ARG A 5 1.94 70.89 58.26
C ARG A 5 0.98 70.79 57.06
N THR A 6 1.13 71.70 56.11
CA THR A 6 0.45 71.73 54.84
C THR A 6 1.00 70.67 53.90
N PHE A 7 0.17 69.77 53.44
CA PHE A 7 0.52 68.72 52.48
C PHE A 7 0.30 69.28 51.06
N ARG A 8 1.36 69.42 50.29
CA ARG A 8 1.30 69.79 48.88
C ARG A 8 1.07 68.54 48.05
N TRP A 9 -0.04 68.46 47.29
CA TRP A 9 -0.34 67.44 46.29
C TRP A 9 0.43 67.74 45.02
N HIS A 10 1.28 66.80 44.59
CA HIS A 10 1.89 66.79 43.27
C HIS A 10 1.05 65.87 42.42
N SER A 11 0.41 66.42 41.39
CA SER A 11 -0.29 65.61 40.38
C SER A 11 0.69 64.92 39.46
N PRO A 12 0.64 63.58 39.26
CA PRO A 12 1.45 62.94 38.28
C PRO A 12 0.82 63.13 36.89
N LEU A 13 1.63 63.63 35.97
CA LEU A 13 1.30 63.73 34.55
C LEU A 13 1.26 62.30 33.98
N VAL A 14 0.07 61.79 33.65
CA VAL A 14 -0.10 60.50 32.97
C VAL A 14 0.19 60.69 31.49
N LEU A 15 1.35 60.24 31.05
CA LEU A 15 1.75 60.17 29.64
C LEU A 15 1.10 58.95 28.99
N THR A 16 0.00 59.16 28.27
CA THR A 16 -0.69 58.07 27.52
C THR A 16 0.08 57.80 26.27
N LEU A 17 0.82 56.67 26.25
CA LEU A 17 1.49 56.13 25.06
C LEU A 17 0.44 55.47 24.18
N VAL A 18 0.06 56.10 23.08
CA VAL A 18 -0.74 55.48 22.03
C VAL A 18 0.17 54.59 21.20
N VAL A 19 0.13 53.28 21.46
CA VAL A 19 0.76 52.27 20.60
C VAL A 19 -0.16 52.04 19.40
N ALA A 20 0.17 52.68 18.27
CA ALA A 20 -0.45 52.32 17.00
C ALA A 20 -0.05 50.89 16.60
N GLY A 21 -0.92 49.93 16.86
CA GLY A 21 -0.73 48.54 16.43
C GLY A 21 -0.79 48.46 14.89
N LEU A 22 0.36 48.32 14.24
CA LEU A 22 0.42 47.84 12.85
C LEU A 22 -0.05 46.37 12.84
N SER A 23 -1.32 46.16 12.51
CA SER A 23 -1.84 44.83 12.14
C SER A 23 -1.19 44.43 10.80
N LEU A 24 -0.16 43.60 10.83
CA LEU A 24 0.32 42.88 9.65
C LEU A 24 -0.83 41.98 9.18
N PRO A 25 -1.23 42.02 7.89
CA PRO A 25 -2.18 41.04 7.40
C PRO A 25 -1.62 39.66 7.64
N GLY A 26 -2.29 38.84 8.45
CA GLY A 26 -1.94 37.47 8.68
C GLY A 26 -1.85 36.76 7.32
N ALA A 27 -0.67 36.22 6.99
CA ALA A 27 -0.56 35.33 5.85
C ALA A 27 -1.52 34.17 6.09
N GLY A 28 -2.66 34.17 5.38
CA GLY A 28 -3.55 33.01 5.36
C GLY A 28 -2.76 31.75 4.99
N PRO A 29 -3.19 30.56 5.43
CA PRO A 29 -2.53 29.34 5.03
C PRO A 29 -2.44 29.33 3.49
N ALA A 30 -1.20 29.23 2.98
CA ALA A 30 -0.99 29.11 1.54
C ALA A 30 -1.82 27.90 1.07
N ALA A 31 -2.76 28.14 0.14
CA ALA A 31 -3.51 27.04 -0.46
C ALA A 31 -2.48 26.05 -1.03
N ALA A 32 -2.55 24.79 -0.56
CA ALA A 32 -1.69 23.75 -1.10
C ALA A 32 -1.93 23.72 -2.62
N ALA A 33 -0.85 23.86 -3.40
CA ALA A 33 -0.94 23.78 -4.85
C ALA A 33 -1.60 22.46 -5.24
N ASP A 34 -2.55 22.49 -6.18
CA ASP A 34 -3.19 21.29 -6.69
C ASP A 34 -2.09 20.39 -7.30
N ALA A 35 -1.83 19.24 -6.67
CA ALA A 35 -0.80 18.31 -7.11
C ALA A 35 -1.07 17.73 -8.51
N CYS A 36 -2.26 17.97 -9.06
CA CYS A 36 -2.70 17.48 -10.36
C CYS A 36 -2.71 18.54 -11.46
N ALA A 37 -2.54 19.84 -11.14
CA ALA A 37 -2.66 20.89 -12.12
C ALA A 37 -1.57 21.98 -11.98
N PRO A 38 -0.83 22.27 -13.06
CA PRO A 38 -0.61 21.46 -14.27
C PRO A 38 0.14 20.18 -13.92
N LEU A 39 -0.12 19.09 -14.60
CA LEU A 39 0.41 17.75 -14.27
C LEU A 39 1.94 17.72 -14.34
N ILE A 40 2.61 18.07 -13.24
CA ILE A 40 4.08 18.09 -13.14
C ILE A 40 4.59 16.74 -12.62
N ASN A 41 3.83 16.08 -11.75
CA ASN A 41 4.23 14.81 -11.15
C ASN A 41 3.01 13.88 -10.98
N PRO A 42 2.89 12.84 -11.83
CA PRO A 42 1.77 11.91 -11.77
C PRO A 42 1.69 11.14 -10.44
N ILE A 43 2.81 10.87 -9.78
CA ILE A 43 2.84 10.18 -8.49
C ILE A 43 2.27 11.08 -7.38
N ALA A 44 2.65 12.37 -7.36
CA ALA A 44 2.12 13.31 -6.39
C ALA A 44 0.60 13.52 -6.58
N CYS A 45 0.16 13.66 -7.83
CA CYS A 45 -1.26 13.75 -8.17
C CYS A 45 -2.02 12.50 -7.73
N GLU A 46 -1.52 11.31 -8.02
CA GLU A 46 -2.16 10.07 -7.58
C GLU A 46 -2.27 9.98 -6.06
N ASN A 47 -1.21 10.35 -5.34
CA ASN A 47 -1.17 10.31 -3.88
C ASN A 47 -2.04 11.38 -3.19
N SER A 48 -2.47 12.43 -3.91
CA SER A 48 -3.40 13.45 -3.39
C SER A 48 -4.87 13.00 -3.41
N LYS A 49 -5.19 11.91 -4.13
CA LYS A 49 -6.54 11.37 -4.20
C LYS A 49 -6.99 10.77 -2.86
N PRO A 50 -8.30 10.67 -2.61
CA PRO A 50 -8.82 10.01 -1.42
C PRO A 50 -8.35 8.55 -1.34
N GLY A 51 -7.78 8.17 -0.19
CA GLY A 51 -7.37 6.80 0.10
C GLY A 51 -8.51 5.95 0.68
N THR A 52 -8.27 4.65 0.77
CA THR A 52 -9.16 3.71 1.46
C THR A 52 -8.68 3.52 2.90
N PRO A 53 -9.55 3.60 3.92
CA PRO A 53 -9.17 3.40 5.31
C PRO A 53 -8.40 2.09 5.51
N LYS A 54 -7.33 2.13 6.31
CA LYS A 54 -6.44 0.98 6.53
C LYS A 54 -7.19 -0.27 6.99
N ALA A 55 -8.18 -0.12 7.87
CA ALA A 55 -9.01 -1.24 8.36
C ALA A 55 -9.75 -1.99 7.24
N THR A 56 -9.97 -1.37 6.08
CA THR A 56 -10.66 -2.01 4.95
C THR A 56 -9.72 -2.89 4.13
N TRP A 57 -8.46 -2.50 3.96
CA TRP A 57 -7.55 -3.21 3.06
C TRP A 57 -6.46 -4.02 3.77
N ASP A 58 -6.15 -3.72 5.02
CA ASP A 58 -5.12 -4.42 5.77
C ASP A 58 -5.51 -5.88 6.05
N VAL A 59 -4.51 -6.74 6.14
CA VAL A 59 -4.66 -8.16 6.42
C VAL A 59 -3.67 -8.54 7.52
N SER A 60 -4.19 -9.14 8.60
CA SER A 60 -3.37 -9.58 9.71
C SER A 60 -2.55 -10.83 9.37
N GLY A 61 -1.29 -10.83 9.76
CA GLY A 61 -0.37 -11.96 9.60
C GLY A 61 -0.20 -12.39 8.14
N LEU A 62 -0.22 -13.71 7.89
CA LEU A 62 -0.06 -14.28 6.55
C LEU A 62 -1.36 -14.34 5.73
N GLY A 63 -2.47 -13.79 6.25
CA GLY A 63 -3.78 -13.86 5.62
C GLY A 63 -4.46 -15.22 5.78
N SER A 64 -5.57 -15.40 5.05
CA SER A 64 -6.43 -16.58 5.14
C SER A 64 -5.83 -17.77 4.38
N ALA A 65 -5.72 -18.91 5.05
CA ALA A 65 -5.34 -20.17 4.38
C ALA A 65 -6.36 -20.64 3.33
N ALA A 66 -7.61 -20.15 3.41
CA ALA A 66 -8.66 -20.46 2.44
C ALA A 66 -8.58 -19.65 1.14
N LEU A 67 -7.68 -18.67 1.05
CA LEU A 67 -7.49 -17.79 -0.11
C LEU A 67 -5.99 -17.59 -0.32
N GLN A 68 -5.39 -18.36 -1.20
CA GLN A 68 -3.95 -18.31 -1.45
C GLN A 68 -3.68 -18.04 -2.93
N GLY A 69 -2.65 -17.29 -3.24
CA GLY A 69 -2.32 -17.03 -4.63
C GLY A 69 -1.05 -16.23 -4.83
N PHE A 70 -0.71 -16.07 -6.10
CA PHE A 70 0.45 -15.30 -6.56
C PHE A 70 0.18 -14.75 -7.96
N PRO A 71 0.88 -13.67 -8.38
CA PRO A 71 0.79 -13.17 -9.74
C PRO A 71 1.66 -14.05 -10.66
N THR A 72 1.29 -14.21 -11.92
CA THR A 72 2.12 -14.95 -12.89
C THR A 72 3.44 -14.24 -13.18
N GLN A 73 3.46 -12.93 -13.01
CA GLN A 73 4.62 -12.05 -13.12
C GLN A 73 4.61 -11.09 -11.94
N ILE A 74 5.74 -10.93 -11.28
CA ILE A 74 5.86 -10.03 -10.13
C ILE A 74 5.74 -8.56 -10.52
N SER A 75 5.98 -8.23 -11.79
CA SER A 75 5.79 -6.89 -12.33
C SER A 75 5.25 -6.93 -13.76
N VAL A 76 4.38 -5.97 -14.09
CA VAL A 76 3.80 -5.75 -15.41
C VAL A 76 3.93 -4.27 -15.79
N ASN A 77 3.97 -3.97 -17.09
CA ASN A 77 3.95 -2.58 -17.55
C ASN A 77 2.51 -2.05 -17.63
N VAL A 78 2.32 -0.74 -17.62
CA VAL A 78 1.03 -0.11 -17.93
C VAL A 78 0.53 -0.61 -19.31
N GLY A 79 -0.77 -0.85 -19.43
CA GLY A 79 -1.38 -1.43 -20.64
C GLY A 79 -1.26 -2.94 -20.77
N GLU A 80 -0.45 -3.62 -19.96
CA GLU A 80 -0.38 -5.09 -19.92
C GLU A 80 -1.43 -5.70 -18.99
N THR A 81 -1.53 -7.02 -18.96
CA THR A 81 -2.46 -7.75 -18.08
C THR A 81 -1.69 -8.50 -17.02
N VAL A 82 -2.00 -8.25 -15.74
CA VAL A 82 -1.57 -9.12 -14.65
C VAL A 82 -2.56 -10.27 -14.48
N ASN A 83 -2.03 -11.50 -14.42
CA ASN A 83 -2.80 -12.70 -14.17
C ASN A 83 -2.50 -13.24 -12.77
N PHE A 84 -3.53 -13.70 -12.09
CA PHE A 84 -3.45 -14.29 -10.75
C PHE A 84 -3.81 -15.76 -10.79
N LYS A 85 -2.99 -16.57 -10.16
CA LYS A 85 -3.25 -17.98 -9.87
C LYS A 85 -3.67 -18.06 -8.40
N ILE A 86 -4.90 -18.49 -8.16
CA ILE A 86 -5.53 -18.46 -6.84
C ILE A 86 -6.09 -19.84 -6.52
N ASP A 87 -5.70 -20.38 -5.38
CA ASP A 87 -6.34 -21.54 -4.77
C ASP A 87 -7.31 -21.07 -3.68
N SER A 88 -8.55 -21.54 -3.74
CA SER A 88 -9.62 -21.10 -2.85
C SER A 88 -10.49 -22.26 -2.40
N SER A 89 -10.65 -22.41 -1.09
CA SER A 89 -11.70 -23.24 -0.50
C SER A 89 -13.01 -22.46 -0.24
N ALA A 90 -13.02 -21.13 -0.46
CA ALA A 90 -14.23 -20.32 -0.37
C ALA A 90 -15.19 -20.63 -1.53
N THR A 91 -16.49 -20.62 -1.26
CA THR A 91 -17.51 -20.81 -2.30
C THR A 91 -17.68 -19.58 -3.20
N SER A 92 -17.35 -18.41 -2.69
CA SER A 92 -17.23 -17.18 -3.46
C SER A 92 -16.20 -16.22 -2.84
N TYR A 93 -15.54 -15.47 -3.71
CA TYR A 93 -14.58 -14.41 -3.34
C TYR A 93 -14.50 -13.37 -4.45
N ARG A 94 -13.94 -12.20 -4.13
CA ARG A 94 -13.57 -11.17 -5.11
C ARG A 94 -12.11 -10.78 -4.94
N VAL A 95 -11.58 -10.11 -5.93
CA VAL A 95 -10.21 -9.60 -5.97
C VAL A 95 -10.26 -8.08 -6.05
N ASP A 96 -9.90 -7.40 -4.96
CA ASP A 96 -9.84 -5.94 -4.90
C ASP A 96 -8.41 -5.50 -5.20
N ILE A 97 -8.21 -4.71 -6.26
CA ILE A 97 -6.90 -4.19 -6.65
C ILE A 97 -6.66 -2.86 -5.97
N TYR A 98 -5.59 -2.79 -5.20
CA TYR A 98 -5.16 -1.58 -4.49
C TYR A 98 -3.80 -1.11 -5.02
N ARG A 99 -3.61 0.21 -5.04
CA ARG A 99 -2.30 0.83 -5.19
C ARG A 99 -1.83 1.34 -3.83
N MET A 100 -0.59 1.04 -3.46
CA MET A 100 0.05 1.60 -2.27
C MET A 100 0.53 3.02 -2.54
N GLY A 101 0.40 3.89 -1.55
CA GLY A 101 0.82 5.29 -1.61
C GLY A 101 0.44 6.06 -0.36
N TYR A 102 0.68 7.37 -0.35
CA TYR A 102 0.40 8.19 0.82
C TYR A 102 -1.11 8.35 1.09
N TYR A 103 -1.88 8.81 0.10
CA TYR A 103 -3.34 8.98 0.15
C TYR A 103 -3.88 9.59 1.45
N GLY A 104 -3.28 10.70 1.88
CA GLY A 104 -3.66 11.36 3.15
C GLY A 104 -3.40 10.52 4.41
N GLY A 105 -2.41 9.60 4.37
CA GLY A 105 -2.07 8.71 5.48
C GLY A 105 -2.81 7.37 5.47
N ASN A 106 -3.73 7.13 4.54
CA ASN A 106 -4.47 5.85 4.45
C ASN A 106 -3.61 4.67 3.94
N GLY A 107 -2.47 4.93 3.28
CA GLY A 107 -1.52 3.91 2.86
C GLY A 107 -1.86 3.19 1.56
N ALA A 108 -3.13 3.10 1.17
CA ALA A 108 -3.57 2.49 -0.08
C ALA A 108 -4.87 3.10 -0.60
N ARG A 109 -5.12 2.94 -1.90
CA ARG A 109 -6.36 3.34 -2.57
C ARG A 109 -6.89 2.17 -3.41
N LEU A 110 -8.18 1.88 -3.27
CA LEU A 110 -8.87 0.92 -4.14
C LEU A 110 -8.91 1.47 -5.58
N ILE A 111 -8.43 0.66 -6.52
CA ILE A 111 -8.43 0.99 -7.94
C ILE A 111 -9.66 0.38 -8.62
N THR A 112 -9.89 -0.90 -8.40
CA THR A 112 -10.99 -1.65 -9.00
C THR A 112 -11.21 -2.96 -8.26
N SER A 113 -12.30 -3.66 -8.57
CA SER A 113 -12.56 -5.02 -8.11
C SER A 113 -12.82 -5.93 -9.29
N VAL A 114 -12.33 -7.16 -9.19
CA VAL A 114 -12.53 -8.24 -10.16
C VAL A 114 -13.27 -9.38 -9.46
N ASN A 115 -14.34 -9.88 -10.09
CA ASN A 115 -15.09 -11.03 -9.62
C ASN A 115 -14.73 -12.26 -10.47
N PRO A 116 -13.82 -13.13 -9.99
CA PRO A 116 -13.53 -14.38 -10.69
C PRO A 116 -14.73 -15.32 -10.67
N ALA A 117 -14.77 -16.28 -11.60
CA ALA A 117 -15.86 -17.22 -11.73
C ALA A 117 -15.80 -18.30 -10.63
N GLY A 118 -16.37 -18.00 -9.45
CA GLY A 118 -16.58 -18.97 -8.40
C GLY A 118 -15.31 -19.58 -7.79
N ARG A 119 -15.47 -20.76 -7.16
CA ARG A 119 -14.40 -21.50 -6.49
C ARG A 119 -13.35 -21.97 -7.49
N GLN A 120 -12.09 -21.70 -7.16
CA GLN A 120 -10.93 -22.13 -7.94
C GLN A 120 -10.12 -23.13 -7.10
N SER A 121 -10.37 -24.42 -7.29
CA SER A 121 -9.52 -25.47 -6.70
C SER A 121 -8.33 -25.72 -7.62
N GLN A 122 -7.14 -25.69 -7.04
CA GLN A 122 -5.89 -25.91 -7.77
C GLN A 122 -5.30 -27.27 -7.44
N PRO A 123 -4.48 -27.85 -8.34
CA PRO A 123 -3.74 -29.07 -8.02
C PRO A 123 -2.68 -28.80 -6.95
N GLY A 124 -2.19 -29.84 -6.28
CA GLY A 124 -1.04 -29.70 -5.39
C GLY A 124 0.16 -29.10 -6.11
N CYS A 125 0.92 -28.25 -5.41
CA CYS A 125 2.16 -27.69 -5.95
C CYS A 125 3.20 -28.80 -6.19
N LEU A 126 4.04 -28.61 -7.19
CA LEU A 126 5.16 -29.50 -7.49
C LEU A 126 6.23 -29.34 -6.40
N SER A 127 6.75 -30.43 -5.87
CA SER A 127 7.80 -30.41 -4.85
C SER A 127 9.00 -31.21 -5.29
N GLN A 128 10.21 -30.74 -4.94
CA GLN A 128 11.47 -31.43 -5.15
C GLN A 128 12.20 -31.62 -3.79
N ALA A 129 12.07 -32.78 -3.19
CA ALA A 129 12.57 -33.05 -1.85
C ALA A 129 14.08 -32.81 -1.71
N SER A 130 14.89 -33.15 -2.75
CA SER A 130 16.35 -32.97 -2.74
C SER A 130 16.82 -31.53 -2.63
N THR A 131 15.95 -30.54 -2.98
CA THR A 131 16.28 -29.11 -2.94
C THR A 131 15.37 -28.31 -2.02
N GLY A 132 14.29 -28.92 -1.49
CA GLY A 132 13.26 -28.23 -0.72
C GLY A 132 12.39 -27.29 -1.56
N LEU A 133 12.47 -27.38 -2.90
CA LEU A 133 11.67 -26.54 -3.79
C LEU A 133 10.20 -26.92 -3.72
N VAL A 134 9.34 -25.90 -3.59
CA VAL A 134 7.90 -25.98 -3.84
C VAL A 134 7.53 -24.96 -4.90
N ASP A 135 6.87 -25.40 -5.99
CA ASP A 135 6.51 -24.57 -7.14
C ASP A 135 5.05 -24.84 -7.53
N CYS A 136 4.23 -23.81 -7.48
CA CYS A 136 2.81 -23.89 -7.85
C CYS A 136 2.56 -23.39 -9.29
N GLY A 137 3.56 -23.38 -10.13
CA GLY A 137 3.46 -22.98 -11.53
C GLY A 137 2.48 -23.81 -12.36
N ASN A 138 2.10 -25.00 -11.88
CA ASN A 138 1.08 -25.88 -12.45
C ASN A 138 -0.37 -25.41 -12.18
N TRP A 139 -0.60 -24.37 -11.37
CA TRP A 139 -1.92 -23.80 -11.15
C TRP A 139 -2.44 -23.10 -12.40
N ALA A 140 -3.75 -23.10 -12.60
CA ALA A 140 -4.43 -22.35 -13.66
C ALA A 140 -4.62 -20.88 -13.25
N VAL A 141 -4.75 -19.98 -14.23
CA VAL A 141 -5.14 -18.58 -13.99
C VAL A 141 -6.58 -18.55 -13.51
N SER A 142 -6.83 -17.85 -12.40
CA SER A 142 -8.13 -17.72 -11.74
C SER A 142 -8.78 -16.37 -11.97
N ALA A 143 -7.96 -15.32 -12.09
CA ALA A 143 -8.42 -13.96 -12.33
C ALA A 143 -7.37 -13.17 -13.12
N SER A 144 -7.80 -12.15 -13.82
CA SER A 144 -6.94 -11.26 -14.61
C SER A 144 -7.38 -9.82 -14.44
N TRP A 145 -6.42 -8.91 -14.43
CA TRP A 145 -6.68 -7.48 -14.42
C TRP A 145 -5.90 -6.81 -15.56
N PRO A 146 -6.60 -6.31 -16.60
CA PRO A 146 -5.99 -5.45 -17.60
C PRO A 146 -5.58 -4.13 -16.93
N VAL A 147 -4.29 -3.87 -16.83
CA VAL A 147 -3.77 -2.63 -16.24
C VAL A 147 -4.06 -1.49 -17.21
N PRO A 148 -4.79 -0.44 -16.82
CA PRO A 148 -5.03 0.70 -17.70
C PRO A 148 -3.71 1.35 -18.14
N SER A 149 -3.63 1.83 -19.38
CA SER A 149 -2.47 2.62 -19.85
C SER A 149 -2.28 3.92 -19.07
N THR A 150 -3.32 4.37 -18.37
CA THR A 150 -3.31 5.55 -17.47
C THR A 150 -2.99 5.20 -16.02
N ALA A 151 -2.70 3.94 -15.71
CA ALA A 151 -2.32 3.55 -14.36
C ALA A 151 -1.00 4.21 -13.97
N VAL A 152 -0.92 4.67 -12.72
CA VAL A 152 0.31 5.27 -12.20
C VAL A 152 1.20 4.18 -11.63
N SER A 153 2.47 4.14 -12.06
CA SER A 153 3.44 3.14 -11.59
C SER A 153 3.56 3.10 -10.06
N GLY A 154 3.91 1.95 -9.52
CA GLY A 154 4.07 1.75 -8.07
C GLY A 154 3.85 0.31 -7.62
N ILE A 155 3.81 0.13 -6.30
CA ILE A 155 3.45 -1.14 -5.70
C ILE A 155 1.92 -1.24 -5.65
N TYR A 156 1.42 -2.38 -6.08
CA TYR A 156 0.03 -2.77 -6.03
C TYR A 156 -0.11 -4.08 -5.26
N PHE A 157 -1.32 -4.33 -4.80
CA PHE A 157 -1.67 -5.67 -4.32
C PHE A 157 -3.11 -6.01 -4.70
N ALA A 158 -3.31 -7.27 -5.00
CA ALA A 158 -4.64 -7.85 -5.11
C ALA A 158 -5.05 -8.37 -3.72
N ARG A 159 -6.09 -7.79 -3.14
CA ARG A 159 -6.70 -8.27 -1.90
C ARG A 159 -7.77 -9.28 -2.24
N LEU A 160 -7.53 -10.53 -1.94
CA LEU A 160 -8.52 -11.58 -2.03
C LEU A 160 -9.46 -11.47 -0.83
N VAL A 161 -10.77 -11.44 -1.06
CA VAL A 161 -11.78 -11.28 0.00
C VAL A 161 -12.86 -12.32 -0.16
N ARG A 162 -13.11 -13.12 0.88
CA ARG A 162 -14.26 -14.03 0.90
C ARG A 162 -15.56 -13.24 0.87
N THR A 163 -16.52 -13.73 0.09
CA THR A 163 -17.88 -13.17 -0.05
C THR A 163 -18.97 -14.20 0.23
N ASP A 164 -18.60 -15.35 0.78
CA ASP A 164 -19.47 -16.49 1.08
C ASP A 164 -20.02 -16.49 2.53
N GLY A 165 -20.05 -15.34 3.18
CA GLY A 165 -20.51 -15.19 4.56
C GLY A 165 -19.48 -15.56 5.63
N THR A 166 -18.31 -16.07 5.24
CA THR A 166 -17.19 -16.35 6.15
C THR A 166 -16.12 -15.27 6.02
N SER A 167 -15.57 -14.80 7.13
CA SER A 167 -14.46 -13.82 7.08
C SER A 167 -13.17 -14.45 6.58
N GLY A 168 -12.37 -13.67 5.87
CA GLY A 168 -11.05 -14.05 5.40
C GLY A 168 -10.58 -13.21 4.23
N ALA A 169 -9.32 -12.82 4.28
CA ALA A 169 -8.66 -12.09 3.19
C ALA A 169 -7.17 -12.43 3.13
N SER A 170 -6.57 -12.23 1.96
CA SER A 170 -5.13 -12.37 1.72
C SER A 170 -4.65 -11.34 0.72
N HIS A 171 -3.36 -11.04 0.71
CA HIS A 171 -2.73 -10.14 -0.26
C HIS A 171 -1.88 -10.90 -1.26
N ILE A 172 -1.87 -10.42 -2.51
CA ILE A 172 -0.95 -10.81 -3.57
C ILE A 172 -0.26 -9.53 -4.05
N PRO A 173 0.97 -9.23 -3.60
CA PRO A 173 1.68 -8.04 -4.04
C PRO A 173 2.23 -8.21 -5.46
N PHE A 174 2.28 -7.10 -6.21
CA PHE A 174 2.89 -6.99 -7.53
C PHE A 174 3.25 -5.54 -7.84
N VAL A 175 4.01 -5.31 -8.90
CA VAL A 175 4.45 -3.99 -9.32
C VAL A 175 3.83 -3.64 -10.67
N VAL A 176 3.31 -2.43 -10.79
CA VAL A 176 3.01 -1.82 -12.10
C VAL A 176 4.14 -0.86 -12.44
N ARG A 177 4.82 -1.12 -13.57
CA ARG A 177 5.88 -0.28 -14.11
C ARG A 177 5.29 0.71 -15.13
N ASP A 178 6.04 1.74 -15.43
CA ASP A 178 5.90 2.59 -16.60
C ASP A 178 7.26 2.68 -17.29
N ASP A 179 7.49 1.76 -18.22
CA ASP A 179 8.78 1.61 -18.89
C ASP A 179 9.07 2.76 -19.87
N SER A 180 8.06 3.60 -20.16
CA SER A 180 8.22 4.83 -20.94
C SER A 180 8.57 6.06 -20.08
N SER A 181 8.51 5.94 -18.76
CA SER A 181 8.79 7.04 -17.83
C SER A 181 10.29 7.41 -17.81
N HIS A 182 10.55 8.71 -17.72
CA HIS A 182 11.89 9.28 -17.54
C HIS A 182 12.04 9.92 -16.15
N SER A 183 11.55 9.25 -15.10
CA SER A 183 11.63 9.73 -13.72
C SER A 183 13.05 9.84 -13.23
N GLY A 184 13.38 10.90 -12.48
CA GLY A 184 14.70 11.10 -11.89
C GLY A 184 15.03 10.12 -10.75
N VAL A 185 14.05 9.33 -10.27
CA VAL A 185 14.21 8.35 -9.20
C VAL A 185 13.52 7.05 -9.59
N VAL A 186 14.23 5.93 -9.41
CA VAL A 186 13.71 4.58 -9.58
C VAL A 186 13.65 3.90 -8.22
N PHE A 187 12.50 3.30 -7.89
CA PHE A 187 12.34 2.45 -6.72
C PHE A 187 12.37 0.98 -7.13
N GLN A 188 13.32 0.23 -6.58
CA GLN A 188 13.45 -1.21 -6.79
C GLN A 188 12.92 -1.96 -5.58
N THR A 189 12.02 -2.92 -5.79
CA THR A 189 11.54 -3.84 -4.75
C THR A 189 12.57 -4.92 -4.43
N SER A 190 12.56 -5.42 -3.19
CA SER A 190 13.49 -6.48 -2.73
C SER A 190 12.91 -7.88 -2.97
N ASP A 191 12.44 -8.17 -4.17
CA ASP A 191 11.72 -9.41 -4.51
C ASP A 191 12.51 -10.67 -4.21
N SER A 192 13.80 -10.69 -4.55
CA SER A 192 14.69 -11.83 -4.29
C SER A 192 14.84 -12.09 -2.79
N THR A 193 14.86 -11.02 -1.96
CA THR A 193 14.91 -11.15 -0.50
C THR A 193 13.61 -11.73 0.04
N TRP A 194 12.47 -11.24 -0.42
CA TRP A 194 11.16 -11.77 0.01
C TRP A 194 11.04 -13.26 -0.32
N GLN A 195 11.44 -13.67 -1.51
CA GLN A 195 11.41 -15.08 -1.89
C GLN A 195 12.43 -15.92 -1.12
N ALA A 196 13.60 -15.38 -0.80
CA ALA A 196 14.61 -16.09 -0.01
C ALA A 196 14.11 -16.43 1.41
N TYR A 197 13.26 -15.57 2.00
CA TYR A 197 12.64 -15.80 3.32
C TYR A 197 11.27 -16.50 3.26
N ASN A 198 10.69 -16.65 2.08
CA ASN A 198 9.39 -17.28 1.93
C ASN A 198 9.44 -18.76 2.35
N GLN A 199 8.66 -19.11 3.36
CA GLN A 199 8.57 -20.46 3.92
C GLN A 199 7.39 -21.28 3.36
N TYR A 200 6.80 -20.87 2.26
CA TYR A 200 5.72 -21.65 1.66
C TYR A 200 6.21 -23.06 1.29
N GLY A 201 5.47 -24.06 1.75
CA GLY A 201 5.89 -25.47 1.61
C GLY A 201 6.82 -25.96 2.72
N GLY A 202 7.09 -25.11 3.73
CA GLY A 202 7.82 -25.50 4.94
C GLY A 202 9.30 -25.10 4.97
N ASN A 203 9.89 -24.69 3.84
CA ASN A 203 11.33 -24.39 3.75
C ASN A 203 11.58 -23.08 3.00
N SER A 204 12.48 -22.25 3.53
CA SER A 204 13.05 -21.08 2.85
C SER A 204 14.55 -21.31 2.56
N LEU A 205 15.24 -20.34 1.96
CA LEU A 205 16.70 -20.47 1.79
C LEU A 205 17.50 -20.43 3.11
N TYR A 206 16.86 -20.08 4.23
CA TYR A 206 17.50 -19.91 5.53
C TYR A 206 17.10 -20.97 6.56
N VAL A 207 15.81 -21.30 6.60
CA VAL A 207 15.24 -22.21 7.60
C VAL A 207 14.21 -23.14 6.97
N GLY A 208 13.91 -24.24 7.66
CA GLY A 208 12.85 -25.16 7.27
C GLY A 208 12.74 -26.35 8.19
N SER A 209 11.66 -27.13 8.03
CA SER A 209 11.39 -28.33 8.81
C SER A 209 10.62 -29.33 7.94
N PRO A 210 10.89 -30.65 8.06
CA PRO A 210 11.92 -31.30 8.90
C PRO A 210 13.33 -31.32 8.29
N ALA A 211 13.48 -31.05 6.97
CA ALA A 211 14.70 -31.24 6.21
C ALA A 211 15.73 -30.07 6.28
N GLY A 212 15.46 -29.03 7.06
CA GLY A 212 16.30 -27.83 7.10
C GLY A 212 15.95 -26.84 5.98
N ARG A 213 16.92 -26.01 5.57
CA ARG A 213 16.68 -24.97 4.55
C ARG A 213 16.48 -25.57 3.15
N ALA A 214 15.73 -24.85 2.31
CA ALA A 214 15.73 -25.12 0.88
C ALA A 214 17.02 -24.63 0.20
N TYR A 215 17.36 -25.24 -0.92
CA TYR A 215 18.44 -24.81 -1.82
C TYR A 215 17.89 -24.07 -3.04
N LYS A 216 16.58 -24.15 -3.27
CA LYS A 216 15.84 -23.44 -4.31
C LYS A 216 14.50 -22.99 -3.78
N VAL A 217 14.06 -21.79 -4.17
CA VAL A 217 12.73 -21.25 -3.94
C VAL A 217 12.13 -20.78 -5.26
N SER A 218 10.80 -20.68 -5.33
CA SER A 218 10.09 -20.28 -6.54
C SER A 218 9.32 -18.99 -6.33
N TYR A 219 9.31 -18.13 -7.34
CA TYR A 219 8.37 -16.99 -7.43
C TYR A 219 6.92 -17.45 -7.69
N LYS A 220 6.70 -18.71 -8.03
CA LYS A 220 5.38 -19.30 -8.24
C LYS A 220 4.94 -20.04 -6.98
N ALA A 221 5.03 -19.38 -5.87
CA ALA A 221 4.61 -19.84 -4.56
C ALA A 221 3.94 -18.65 -3.84
N ARG A 222 3.09 -18.96 -2.87
CA ARG A 222 2.45 -17.91 -2.06
C ARG A 222 3.51 -17.05 -1.35
N CYS A 223 3.32 -15.73 -1.39
CA CYS A 223 4.07 -14.80 -0.54
C CYS A 223 3.40 -14.68 0.83
#